data_b54fa0e3555b1339714ee31eea026a22
#
_entry.id   b54fa0e3555b1339714ee31eea026a22
#
_cell.length_a   1.000
_cell.length_b   1.000
_cell.length_c   1.000
_cell.angle_alpha   90.00
_cell.angle_beta   90.00
_cell.angle_gamma   90.00
#
_symmetry.space_group_name_H-M   'P 1'
#
loop_
_entity.id
_entity.type
_entity.pdbx_description
1 polymer ?
#
loop_
_entity_poly.entity_id
_entity_poly.type
_entity_poly.pdbx_seq_one_letter_code
_entity_poly.pdbx_strand_id
1 'polypeptide(L)'
;MIVLFTDFGLQGPYTGQMKAVLHQMAPGMPAIDLFADAPLGNPKASAYLLADYAEWFAAETVFLCVVDPGVGGTRPPIILEADSRWYVGPGNGLFELVQRRATSTRSWDIEWKPERISASFHGRDLFAPVAAMLARGEAPPGRPRKDETHRRTDWPDDLSEIVYIDHFGNAMTGLRAVMLPHDARLVTTARVLEQARTFSDRPPGTAFWMRIQMGL
;
A
#
# COMPACT_ATOMS: atom_id res chain seq x y z
N MET A 1 4.01 6.27 14.32
CA MET A 1 4.78 5.09 13.81
C MET A 1 4.94 5.21 12.32
N ILE A 2 5.93 4.48 11.75
CA ILE A 2 6.13 4.37 10.31
C ILE A 2 5.84 2.92 9.87
N VAL A 3 5.07 2.77 8.81
CA VAL A 3 4.67 1.47 8.26
C VAL A 3 5.22 1.34 6.85
N LEU A 4 6.03 0.32 6.59
CA LEU A 4 6.59 0.07 5.26
C LEU A 4 5.66 -0.84 4.46
N PHE A 5 5.41 -0.46 3.21
CA PHE A 5 4.67 -1.23 2.22
C PHE A 5 5.50 -1.27 0.93
N THR A 6 6.16 -2.39 0.67
CA THR A 6 7.11 -2.50 -0.44
C THR A 6 7.00 -3.84 -1.18
N ASP A 7 7.50 -3.88 -2.41
CA ASP A 7 7.65 -5.07 -3.24
C ASP A 7 9.11 -5.56 -3.33
N PHE A 8 9.96 -5.18 -2.38
CA PHE A 8 11.39 -5.49 -2.39
C PHE A 8 11.73 -6.95 -2.10
N GLY A 9 10.75 -7.70 -1.62
CA GLY A 9 10.93 -9.08 -1.18
C GLY A 9 11.43 -9.18 0.27
N LEU A 10 11.31 -10.39 0.82
CA LEU A 10 11.73 -10.71 2.19
C LEU A 10 13.25 -10.84 2.33
N GLN A 11 13.96 -10.93 1.23
CA GLN A 11 15.41 -11.07 1.18
C GLN A 11 16.05 -9.86 0.50
N GLY A 12 17.29 -9.57 0.88
CA GLY A 12 18.05 -8.49 0.27
C GLY A 12 18.18 -7.24 1.15
N PRO A 13 18.94 -6.25 0.69
CA PRO A 13 19.38 -5.13 1.53
C PRO A 13 18.41 -3.95 1.56
N TYR A 14 17.40 -3.90 0.68
CA TYR A 14 16.67 -2.67 0.37
C TYR A 14 15.85 -2.16 1.56
N THR A 15 15.03 -3.03 2.16
CA THR A 15 14.23 -2.68 3.35
C THR A 15 15.12 -2.30 4.52
N GLY A 16 16.24 -3.05 4.73
CA GLY A 16 17.21 -2.73 5.78
C GLY A 16 17.84 -1.35 5.62
N GLN A 17 18.20 -0.95 4.41
CA GLN A 17 18.76 0.39 4.15
C GLN A 17 17.73 1.49 4.38
N MET A 18 16.47 1.28 4.00
CA MET A 18 15.39 2.24 4.29
C MET A 18 15.19 2.40 5.81
N LYS A 19 15.13 1.29 6.55
CA LYS A 19 15.01 1.31 8.02
C LYS A 19 16.20 2.00 8.68
N ALA A 20 17.42 1.84 8.16
CA ALA A 20 18.59 2.54 8.66
C ALA A 20 18.42 4.07 8.54
N VAL A 21 17.92 4.56 7.40
CA VAL A 21 17.61 5.99 7.21
C VAL A 21 16.52 6.45 8.20
N LEU A 22 15.44 5.68 8.34
CA LEU A 22 14.36 6.00 9.29
C LEU A 22 14.90 6.08 10.72
N HIS A 23 15.72 5.12 11.14
CA HIS A 23 16.32 5.10 12.49
C HIS A 23 17.24 6.30 12.74
N GLN A 24 18.00 6.73 11.73
CA GLN A 24 18.87 7.90 11.83
C GLN A 24 18.08 9.21 11.89
N MET A 25 17.03 9.35 11.08
CA MET A 25 16.28 10.60 10.94
C MET A 25 15.11 10.74 11.91
N ALA A 26 14.56 9.64 12.39
CA ALA A 26 13.48 9.61 13.39
C ALA A 26 13.80 8.59 14.49
N PRO A 27 14.86 8.84 15.29
CA PRO A 27 15.26 7.90 16.34
C PRO A 27 14.13 7.67 17.34
N GLY A 28 13.94 6.41 17.74
CA GLY A 28 12.86 6.01 18.65
C GLY A 28 11.48 5.86 18.00
N MET A 29 11.31 6.25 16.72
CA MET A 29 10.06 6.03 16.01
C MET A 29 9.97 4.56 15.55
N PRO A 30 8.92 3.81 15.96
CA PRO A 30 8.71 2.45 15.48
C PRO A 30 8.57 2.41 13.95
N ALA A 31 9.31 1.50 13.31
CA ALA A 31 9.21 1.21 11.88
C ALA A 31 8.92 -0.28 11.68
N ILE A 32 7.75 -0.59 11.13
CA ILE A 32 7.28 -1.97 10.93
C ILE A 32 7.04 -2.26 9.45
N ASP A 33 7.25 -3.50 9.03
CA ASP A 33 6.87 -3.95 7.69
C ASP A 33 5.42 -4.45 7.72
N LEU A 34 4.56 -3.84 6.91
CA LEU A 34 3.24 -4.38 6.60
C LEU A 34 3.36 -5.39 5.46
N PHE A 35 4.01 -4.97 4.38
CA PHE A 35 4.40 -5.83 3.27
C PHE A 35 5.85 -5.53 2.88
N ALA A 36 6.66 -6.57 2.73
CA ALA A 36 7.93 -6.51 2.03
C ALA A 36 7.83 -7.19 0.64
N ASP A 37 6.76 -7.93 0.41
CA ASP A 37 6.47 -8.76 -0.76
C ASP A 37 5.12 -8.41 -1.42
N ALA A 38 4.74 -7.13 -1.37
CA ALA A 38 3.62 -6.62 -2.15
C ALA A 38 3.76 -7.03 -3.63
N PRO A 39 2.66 -7.07 -4.40
CA PRO A 39 2.68 -7.50 -5.80
C PRO A 39 3.79 -6.84 -6.61
N LEU A 40 4.79 -7.63 -7.01
CA LEU A 40 6.04 -7.18 -7.62
C LEU A 40 5.79 -6.31 -8.85
N GLY A 41 6.26 -5.06 -8.82
CA GLY A 41 6.14 -4.11 -9.93
C GLY A 41 4.70 -3.81 -10.34
N ASN A 42 3.71 -4.10 -9.48
CA ASN A 42 2.29 -3.93 -9.80
C ASN A 42 1.60 -2.93 -8.86
N PRO A 43 1.68 -1.62 -9.14
CA PRO A 43 1.01 -0.59 -8.33
C PRO A 43 -0.51 -0.77 -8.26
N LYS A 44 -1.15 -1.29 -9.32
CA LYS A 44 -2.61 -1.51 -9.34
C LYS A 44 -3.01 -2.53 -8.28
N ALA A 45 -2.49 -3.75 -8.33
CA ALA A 45 -2.80 -4.79 -7.35
C ALA A 45 -2.45 -4.35 -5.92
N SER A 46 -1.30 -3.66 -5.77
CA SER A 46 -0.84 -3.12 -4.49
C SER A 46 -1.76 -2.04 -3.91
N ALA A 47 -2.41 -1.24 -4.76
CA ALA A 47 -3.34 -0.19 -4.31
C ALA A 47 -4.57 -0.76 -3.59
N TYR A 48 -5.11 -1.90 -4.05
CA TYR A 48 -6.22 -2.58 -3.36
C TYR A 48 -5.79 -3.10 -2.00
N LEU A 49 -4.63 -3.75 -1.91
CA LEU A 49 -4.08 -4.24 -0.64
C LEU A 49 -3.81 -3.08 0.32
N LEU A 50 -3.13 -2.04 -0.14
CA LEU A 50 -2.81 -0.89 0.71
C LEU A 50 -4.07 -0.25 1.30
N ALA A 51 -5.11 -0.05 0.51
CA ALA A 51 -6.35 0.56 0.97
C ALA A 51 -7.06 -0.30 2.02
N ASP A 52 -7.07 -1.62 1.86
CA ASP A 52 -7.74 -2.53 2.79
C ASP A 52 -6.97 -2.66 4.11
N TYR A 53 -5.63 -2.70 4.06
CA TYR A 53 -4.82 -2.90 5.26
C TYR A 53 -4.52 -1.60 6.02
N ALA A 54 -4.51 -0.44 5.36
CA ALA A 54 -4.21 0.83 6.02
C ALA A 54 -5.27 1.25 7.04
N GLU A 55 -6.51 0.81 6.90
CA GLU A 55 -7.61 1.12 7.82
C GLU A 55 -7.35 0.65 9.26
N TRP A 56 -6.52 -0.39 9.44
CA TRP A 56 -6.17 -0.96 10.74
C TRP A 56 -5.23 -0.09 11.58
N PHE A 57 -4.62 0.91 10.99
CA PHE A 57 -3.63 1.74 11.64
C PHE A 57 -4.27 3.03 12.16
N ALA A 58 -3.81 3.47 13.33
CA ALA A 58 -4.28 4.69 13.95
C ALA A 58 -4.01 5.93 13.08
N ALA A 59 -4.72 7.02 13.36
CA ALA A 59 -4.38 8.34 12.84
C ALA A 59 -2.90 8.66 13.12
N GLU A 60 -2.32 9.60 12.37
CA GLU A 60 -0.91 10.00 12.43
C GLU A 60 0.10 8.90 12.05
N THR A 61 -0.37 7.74 11.58
CA THR A 61 0.52 6.73 11.01
C THR A 61 1.07 7.22 9.66
N VAL A 62 2.37 7.04 9.45
CA VAL A 62 3.06 7.37 8.20
C VAL A 62 3.34 6.08 7.44
N PHE A 63 2.71 5.91 6.29
CA PHE A 63 2.97 4.80 5.37
C PHE A 63 4.07 5.19 4.38
N LEU A 64 5.20 4.49 4.44
CA LEU A 64 6.29 4.56 3.46
C LEU A 64 6.08 3.48 2.42
N CYS A 65 5.55 3.87 1.26
CA CYS A 65 5.10 2.95 0.23
C CYS A 65 6.02 3.00 -1.00
N VAL A 66 6.61 1.85 -1.36
CA VAL A 66 7.49 1.76 -2.53
C VAL A 66 7.16 0.50 -3.33
N VAL A 67 6.25 0.66 -4.29
CA VAL A 67 6.03 -0.25 -5.42
C VAL A 67 6.19 0.60 -6.67
N ASP A 68 7.39 0.62 -7.23
CA ASP A 68 7.83 1.68 -8.14
C ASP A 68 8.61 1.18 -9.35
N PRO A 69 7.96 0.47 -10.30
CA PRO A 69 8.61 0.02 -11.52
C PRO A 69 9.09 1.18 -12.41
N GLY A 70 8.65 2.41 -12.14
CA GLY A 70 9.02 3.62 -12.86
C GLY A 70 10.05 4.50 -12.13
N VAL A 71 10.81 3.95 -11.18
CA VAL A 71 11.81 4.71 -10.42
C VAL A 71 12.80 5.41 -11.34
N GLY A 72 13.12 6.68 -11.05
CA GLY A 72 14.01 7.52 -11.90
C GLY A 72 13.34 8.07 -13.16
N GLY A 73 12.10 7.67 -13.47
CA GLY A 73 11.31 8.20 -14.59
C GLY A 73 10.51 9.45 -14.26
N THR A 74 9.50 9.73 -15.07
CA THR A 74 8.70 10.97 -15.01
C THR A 74 7.60 10.97 -13.94
N ARG A 75 7.31 9.81 -13.28
CA ARG A 75 6.31 9.77 -12.23
C ARG A 75 6.68 10.71 -11.08
N PRO A 76 5.76 11.56 -10.58
CA PRO A 76 6.05 12.47 -9.49
C PRO A 76 6.24 11.73 -8.16
N PRO A 77 7.14 12.17 -7.27
CA PRO A 77 7.12 11.74 -5.88
C PRO A 77 6.04 12.54 -5.13
N ILE A 78 5.20 11.86 -4.37
CA ILE A 78 4.06 12.51 -3.72
C ILE A 78 3.94 12.17 -2.23
N ILE A 79 3.27 13.06 -1.51
CA ILE A 79 2.70 12.82 -0.20
C ILE A 79 1.18 12.89 -0.35
N LEU A 80 0.48 11.96 0.25
CA LEU A 80 -0.96 12.01 0.44
C LEU A 80 -1.26 11.98 1.94
N GLU A 81 -2.14 12.85 2.40
CA GLU A 81 -2.83 12.72 3.66
C GLU A 81 -4.27 12.28 3.36
N ALA A 82 -4.69 11.20 3.99
CA ALA A 82 -6.03 10.65 3.87
C ALA A 82 -6.54 10.24 5.26
N ASP A 83 -7.63 10.85 5.71
CA ASP A 83 -8.25 10.61 7.01
C ASP A 83 -7.21 10.59 8.15
N SER A 84 -6.36 11.64 8.21
CA SER A 84 -5.28 11.84 9.19
C SER A 84 -4.18 10.77 9.17
N ARG A 85 -4.02 10.01 8.10
CA ARG A 85 -2.87 9.14 7.86
C ARG A 85 -2.04 9.68 6.70
N TRP A 86 -0.75 9.48 6.76
CA TRP A 86 0.20 9.96 5.78
C TRP A 86 0.70 8.83 4.89
N TYR A 87 0.82 9.09 3.60
CA TYR A 87 1.34 8.15 2.61
C TYR A 87 2.42 8.84 1.80
N VAL A 88 3.61 8.26 1.75
CA VAL A 88 4.78 8.80 1.04
C VAL A 88 5.24 7.79 0.01
N GLY A 89 5.33 8.18 -1.25
CA GLY A 89 5.75 7.26 -2.31
C GLY A 89 5.58 7.80 -3.72
N PRO A 90 5.60 6.90 -4.73
CA PRO A 90 5.45 7.25 -6.13
C PRO A 90 4.02 7.63 -6.50
N GLY A 91 3.86 8.69 -7.29
CA GLY A 91 2.57 9.09 -7.87
C GLY A 91 2.24 8.28 -9.14
N ASN A 92 2.16 6.96 -9.01
CA ASN A 92 1.92 6.01 -10.09
C ASN A 92 0.57 5.28 -9.98
N GLY A 93 -0.31 5.74 -9.08
CA GLY A 93 -1.61 5.15 -8.78
C GLY A 93 -1.64 4.31 -7.50
N LEU A 94 -0.50 4.06 -6.84
CA LEU A 94 -0.44 3.25 -5.62
C LEU A 94 -1.40 3.73 -4.52
N PHE A 95 -1.69 5.03 -4.45
CA PHE A 95 -2.59 5.63 -3.45
C PHE A 95 -4.03 5.83 -3.96
N GLU A 96 -4.36 5.36 -5.16
CA GLU A 96 -5.66 5.63 -5.78
C GLU A 96 -6.83 5.17 -4.92
N LEU A 97 -6.82 3.92 -4.44
CA LEU A 97 -7.93 3.37 -3.66
C LEU A 97 -8.00 3.98 -2.25
N VAL A 98 -6.85 4.28 -1.64
CA VAL A 98 -6.79 5.03 -0.37
C VAL A 98 -7.46 6.40 -0.53
N GLN A 99 -7.07 7.16 -1.56
CA GLN A 99 -7.61 8.50 -1.82
C GLN A 99 -9.11 8.45 -2.16
N ARG A 100 -9.55 7.42 -2.87
CA ARG A 100 -10.95 7.27 -3.29
C ARG A 100 -11.87 6.90 -2.12
N ARG A 101 -11.39 6.11 -1.17
CA ARG A 101 -12.16 5.63 -0.02
C ARG A 101 -12.15 6.61 1.16
N ALA A 102 -11.19 7.52 1.19
CA ALA A 102 -11.07 8.49 2.28
C ALA A 102 -12.17 9.57 2.22
N THR A 103 -12.57 10.02 3.40
CA THR A 103 -13.51 11.14 3.57
C THR A 103 -12.85 12.49 3.30
N SER A 104 -11.58 12.64 3.66
CA SER A 104 -10.81 13.85 3.45
C SER A 104 -9.42 13.54 2.94
N THR A 105 -8.96 14.29 1.94
CA THR A 105 -7.63 14.11 1.36
C THR A 105 -6.95 15.44 1.09
N ARG A 106 -5.63 15.45 1.27
CA ARG A 106 -4.72 16.52 0.82
C ARG A 106 -3.48 15.87 0.22
N SER A 107 -2.94 16.45 -0.83
CA SER A 107 -1.75 15.89 -1.47
C SER A 107 -0.72 16.98 -1.78
N TRP A 108 0.55 16.56 -1.83
CA TRP A 108 1.69 17.43 -2.13
C TRP A 108 2.64 16.75 -3.11
N ASP A 109 3.21 17.56 -4.02
CA ASP A 109 4.40 17.17 -4.74
C ASP A 109 5.60 17.34 -3.81
N ILE A 110 6.43 16.31 -3.65
CA ILE A 110 7.67 16.41 -2.87
C ILE A 110 8.65 17.30 -3.65
N GLU A 111 9.06 18.42 -3.05
CA GLU A 111 10.07 19.31 -3.61
C GLU A 111 11.42 19.22 -2.87
N TRP A 112 11.42 18.63 -1.68
CA TRP A 112 12.65 18.34 -0.96
C TRP A 112 13.56 17.39 -1.76
N LYS A 113 14.84 17.70 -1.78
CA LYS A 113 15.85 16.89 -2.45
C LYS A 113 17.03 16.67 -1.52
N PRO A 114 17.54 15.43 -1.42
CA PRO A 114 18.80 15.17 -0.73
C PRO A 114 19.97 15.74 -1.53
N GLU A 115 21.13 15.91 -0.86
CA GLU A 115 22.38 16.28 -1.54
C GLU A 115 22.82 15.26 -2.59
N ARG A 116 22.50 13.97 -2.35
CA ARG A 116 22.76 12.85 -3.27
C ARG A 116 21.52 11.98 -3.36
N ILE A 117 21.13 11.64 -4.57
CA ILE A 117 20.02 10.75 -4.86
C ILE A 117 20.46 9.69 -5.86
N SER A 118 20.22 8.42 -5.54
CA SER A 118 20.37 7.33 -6.50
C SER A 118 19.24 7.38 -7.52
N ALA A 119 19.54 7.26 -8.79
CA ALA A 119 18.54 7.22 -9.85
C ALA A 119 17.59 6.02 -9.73
N SER A 120 17.99 4.95 -9.04
CA SER A 120 17.24 3.70 -8.92
C SER A 120 16.78 3.35 -7.51
N PHE A 121 17.04 4.22 -6.51
CA PHE A 121 16.66 3.92 -5.13
C PHE A 121 16.03 5.12 -4.40
N HIS A 122 14.97 5.67 -4.98
CA HIS A 122 14.20 6.76 -4.37
C HIS A 122 13.56 6.34 -3.02
N GLY A 123 13.30 5.06 -2.80
CA GLY A 123 12.80 4.54 -1.53
C GLY A 123 13.67 4.97 -0.35
N ARG A 124 14.99 4.76 -0.46
CA ARG A 124 15.97 5.12 0.56
C ARG A 124 16.29 6.61 0.59
N ASP A 125 16.53 7.22 -0.58
CA ASP A 125 17.15 8.53 -0.64
C ASP A 125 16.15 9.69 -0.63
N LEU A 126 14.88 9.42 -0.96
CA LEU A 126 13.81 10.42 -1.04
C LEU A 126 12.64 10.10 -0.12
N PHE A 127 12.03 8.93 -0.27
CA PHE A 127 10.78 8.63 0.43
C PHE A 127 10.99 8.35 1.92
N ALA A 128 12.03 7.62 2.32
CA ALA A 128 12.32 7.36 3.72
C ALA A 128 12.65 8.62 4.51
N PRO A 129 13.50 9.57 4.04
CA PRO A 129 13.69 10.87 4.67
C PRO A 129 12.40 11.65 4.85
N VAL A 130 11.56 11.74 3.81
CA VAL A 130 10.29 12.47 3.88
C VAL A 130 9.32 11.81 4.86
N ALA A 131 9.24 10.48 4.89
CA ALA A 131 8.45 9.76 5.88
C ALA A 131 8.93 10.02 7.31
N ALA A 132 10.24 10.10 7.52
CA ALA A 132 10.82 10.44 8.82
C ALA A 132 10.47 11.87 9.27
N MET A 133 10.50 12.86 8.35
CA MET A 133 10.09 14.24 8.63
C MET A 133 8.62 14.30 9.09
N LEU A 134 7.72 13.68 8.33
CA LEU A 134 6.30 13.62 8.68
C LEU A 134 6.07 12.91 10.03
N ALA A 135 6.77 11.82 10.28
CA ALA A 135 6.65 11.08 11.54
C ALA A 135 7.10 11.87 12.77
N ARG A 136 7.98 12.89 12.58
CA ARG A 136 8.34 13.87 13.61
C ARG A 136 7.35 15.03 13.71
N GLY A 137 6.29 15.07 12.92
CA GLY A 137 5.30 16.14 12.92
C GLY A 137 5.71 17.37 12.10
N GLU A 138 6.71 17.25 11.23
CA GLU A 138 7.10 18.35 10.34
C GLU A 138 6.06 18.54 9.22
N ALA A 139 5.97 19.77 8.72
CA ALA A 139 5.11 20.07 7.58
C ALA A 139 5.58 19.30 6.33
N PRO A 140 4.66 18.91 5.42
CA PRO A 140 5.02 18.26 4.16
C PRO A 140 6.08 19.07 3.38
N PRO A 141 7.24 18.46 3.06
CA PRO A 141 8.35 19.18 2.41
C PRO A 141 8.13 19.31 0.90
N GLY A 142 7.12 20.09 0.51
CA GLY A 142 6.71 20.26 -0.87
C GLY A 142 5.58 21.26 -1.03
N ARG A 143 5.02 21.31 -2.22
CA ARG A 143 3.90 22.20 -2.53
C ARG A 143 2.57 21.43 -2.59
N PRO A 144 1.45 22.04 -2.16
CA PRO A 144 0.12 21.48 -2.35
C PRO A 144 -0.12 21.14 -3.81
N ARG A 145 -0.58 19.92 -4.06
CA ARG A 145 -0.82 19.42 -5.40
C ARG A 145 -2.23 19.80 -5.85
N LYS A 146 -2.34 20.38 -7.04
CA LYS A 146 -3.61 20.70 -7.69
C LYS A 146 -3.89 19.76 -8.87
N ASP A 147 -2.85 19.09 -9.34
CA ASP A 147 -2.91 18.23 -10.51
C ASP A 147 -3.26 16.79 -10.10
N GLU A 148 -4.26 16.23 -10.75
CA GLU A 148 -4.74 14.87 -10.52
C GLU A 148 -4.24 13.85 -11.56
N THR A 149 -3.21 14.18 -12.34
CA THR A 149 -2.66 13.29 -13.39
C THR A 149 -2.12 11.96 -12.85
N HIS A 150 -1.87 11.87 -11.54
CA HIS A 150 -1.46 10.63 -10.87
C HIS A 150 -2.64 9.69 -10.58
N ARG A 151 -3.89 10.18 -10.71
CA ARG A 151 -5.09 9.39 -10.44
C ARG A 151 -5.30 8.31 -11.49
N ARG A 152 -5.93 7.26 -11.05
CA ARG A 152 -6.30 6.09 -11.87
C ARG A 152 -7.80 5.84 -11.77
N THR A 153 -8.58 6.84 -12.15
CA THR A 153 -10.05 6.78 -12.12
C THR A 153 -10.63 5.70 -13.03
N ASP A 154 -9.83 5.19 -13.96
CA ASP A 154 -10.13 4.04 -14.82
C ASP A 154 -10.09 2.69 -14.07
N TRP A 155 -9.50 2.61 -12.86
CA TRP A 155 -9.52 1.39 -12.07
C TRP A 155 -10.87 1.20 -11.37
N PRO A 156 -11.44 -0.02 -11.36
CA PRO A 156 -12.71 -0.26 -10.68
C PRO A 156 -12.56 -0.14 -9.16
N ASP A 157 -13.66 0.13 -8.45
CA ASP A 157 -13.67 0.14 -6.98
C ASP A 157 -13.49 -1.25 -6.39
N ASP A 158 -14.00 -2.26 -7.08
CA ASP A 158 -13.92 -3.67 -6.73
C ASP A 158 -13.31 -4.45 -7.90
N LEU A 159 -12.16 -5.09 -7.67
CA LEU A 159 -11.40 -5.81 -8.71
C LEU A 159 -11.58 -7.32 -8.56
N SER A 160 -12.24 -7.94 -9.52
CA SER A 160 -12.46 -9.41 -9.56
C SER A 160 -11.23 -10.16 -10.09
N GLU A 161 -10.04 -9.79 -9.58
CA GLU A 161 -8.77 -10.42 -9.92
C GLU A 161 -8.04 -10.81 -8.64
N ILE A 162 -7.17 -11.83 -8.69
CA ILE A 162 -6.25 -12.14 -7.61
C ILE A 162 -5.18 -11.05 -7.59
N VAL A 163 -5.08 -10.35 -6.47
CA VAL A 163 -4.09 -9.27 -6.27
C VAL A 163 -2.88 -9.73 -5.47
N TYR A 164 -3.02 -10.78 -4.64
CA TYR A 164 -1.92 -11.29 -3.83
C TYR A 164 -2.17 -12.77 -3.46
N ILE A 165 -1.11 -13.53 -3.30
CA ILE A 165 -1.14 -14.89 -2.75
C ILE A 165 -0.19 -14.91 -1.54
N ASP A 166 -0.73 -15.21 -0.36
CA ASP A 166 0.05 -15.23 0.86
C ASP A 166 0.94 -16.47 0.99
N HIS A 167 1.77 -16.50 2.03
CA HIS A 167 2.68 -17.61 2.32
C HIS A 167 1.98 -18.98 2.45
N PHE A 168 0.71 -18.99 2.85
CA PHE A 168 -0.08 -20.21 3.01
C PHE A 168 -0.78 -20.66 1.73
N GLY A 169 -0.69 -19.86 0.66
CA GLY A 169 -1.37 -20.10 -0.62
C GLY A 169 -2.79 -19.54 -0.68
N ASN A 170 -3.19 -18.69 0.25
CA ASN A 170 -4.48 -18.01 0.18
C ASN A 170 -4.42 -16.91 -0.89
N ALA A 171 -5.35 -16.97 -1.84
CA ALA A 171 -5.48 -15.97 -2.89
C ALA A 171 -6.42 -14.85 -2.44
N MET A 172 -5.91 -13.64 -2.38
CA MET A 172 -6.66 -12.42 -2.07
C MET A 172 -7.11 -11.73 -3.35
N THR A 173 -8.34 -11.28 -3.38
CA THR A 173 -8.89 -10.51 -4.50
C THR A 173 -9.01 -9.04 -4.13
N GLY A 174 -9.15 -8.17 -5.13
CA GLY A 174 -9.43 -6.75 -4.90
C GLY A 174 -10.92 -6.44 -4.67
N LEU A 175 -11.71 -7.44 -4.23
CA LEU A 175 -13.14 -7.28 -3.92
C LEU A 175 -13.32 -6.94 -2.45
N ARG A 176 -14.07 -5.88 -2.15
CA ARG A 176 -14.44 -5.54 -0.78
C ARG A 176 -15.50 -6.50 -0.26
N ALA A 177 -15.20 -7.19 0.84
CA ALA A 177 -16.11 -8.18 1.44
C ALA A 177 -17.49 -7.61 1.79
N VAL A 178 -17.53 -6.34 2.23
CA VAL A 178 -18.76 -5.63 2.62
C VAL A 178 -19.69 -5.33 1.43
N MET A 179 -19.15 -5.28 0.21
CA MET A 179 -19.93 -5.01 -1.00
C MET A 179 -20.52 -6.28 -1.63
N LEU A 180 -20.08 -7.46 -1.19
CA LEU A 180 -20.58 -8.71 -1.73
C LEU A 180 -21.96 -9.06 -1.15
N PRO A 181 -22.95 -9.47 -1.98
CA PRO A 181 -24.22 -10.01 -1.50
C PRO A 181 -24.01 -11.17 -0.54
N HIS A 182 -24.94 -11.37 0.39
CA HIS A 182 -24.84 -12.45 1.38
C HIS A 182 -24.74 -13.84 0.72
N ASP A 183 -25.42 -14.03 -0.40
CA ASP A 183 -25.49 -15.25 -1.22
C ASP A 183 -24.49 -15.25 -2.39
N ALA A 184 -23.46 -14.39 -2.36
CA ALA A 184 -22.46 -14.32 -3.40
C ALA A 184 -21.81 -15.68 -3.66
N ARG A 185 -21.54 -15.97 -4.92
CA ARG A 185 -20.79 -17.15 -5.36
C ARG A 185 -19.51 -16.72 -6.05
N LEU A 186 -18.41 -17.31 -5.67
CA LEU A 186 -17.15 -17.08 -6.37
C LEU A 186 -17.01 -18.11 -7.50
N VAL A 187 -17.00 -17.61 -8.73
CA VAL A 187 -16.84 -18.42 -9.94
C VAL A 187 -15.44 -18.21 -10.49
N THR A 188 -14.71 -19.29 -10.63
CA THR A 188 -13.42 -19.31 -11.35
C THR A 188 -13.61 -19.95 -12.72
N THR A 189 -12.59 -19.89 -13.58
CA THR A 189 -12.62 -20.57 -14.87
C THR A 189 -12.82 -22.09 -14.76
N ALA A 190 -12.45 -22.69 -13.62
CA ALA A 190 -12.46 -24.14 -13.43
C ALA A 190 -13.68 -24.64 -12.62
N ARG A 191 -14.19 -23.82 -11.71
CA ARG A 191 -15.23 -24.27 -10.79
C ARG A 191 -15.94 -23.11 -10.07
N VAL A 192 -17.09 -23.41 -9.48
CA VAL A 192 -17.74 -22.56 -8.49
C VAL A 192 -17.18 -22.94 -7.11
N LEU A 193 -16.72 -21.96 -6.37
CA LEU A 193 -16.24 -22.15 -5.00
C LEU A 193 -17.36 -21.86 -4.01
N GLU A 194 -17.50 -22.73 -3.03
CA GLU A 194 -18.45 -22.52 -1.93
C GLU A 194 -17.85 -21.62 -0.86
N GLN A 195 -18.69 -20.85 -0.20
CA GLN A 195 -18.27 -20.03 0.92
C GLN A 195 -18.03 -20.86 2.18
N ALA A 196 -16.98 -20.52 2.91
CA ALA A 196 -16.73 -20.97 4.28
C ALA A 196 -16.57 -19.75 5.19
N ARG A 197 -16.77 -19.91 6.47
CA ARG A 197 -16.53 -18.87 7.48
C ARG A 197 -15.09 -18.93 8.00
N THR A 198 -14.54 -20.15 8.03
CA THR A 198 -13.20 -20.44 8.54
C THR A 198 -12.61 -21.62 7.79
N PHE A 199 -11.32 -21.80 7.91
CA PHE A 199 -10.58 -22.94 7.30
C PHE A 199 -11.09 -24.31 7.75
N SER A 200 -11.63 -24.41 8.98
CA SER A 200 -12.15 -25.66 9.53
C SER A 200 -13.54 -26.07 9.01
N ASP A 201 -14.23 -25.20 8.30
CA ASP A 201 -15.58 -25.48 7.78
C ASP A 201 -15.57 -26.43 6.58
N ARG A 202 -14.39 -26.72 6.02
CA ARG A 202 -14.23 -27.56 4.83
C ARG A 202 -13.18 -28.65 5.06
N PRO A 203 -13.36 -29.83 4.47
CA PRO A 203 -12.35 -30.89 4.54
C PRO A 203 -11.02 -30.44 3.91
N PRO A 204 -9.86 -30.96 4.39
CA PRO A 204 -8.57 -30.74 3.75
C PRO A 204 -8.61 -31.05 2.25
N GLY A 205 -7.95 -30.21 1.45
CA GLY A 205 -7.92 -30.34 -0.02
C GLY A 205 -9.14 -29.79 -0.76
N THR A 206 -10.13 -29.26 -0.04
CA THR A 206 -11.28 -28.60 -0.66
C THR A 206 -11.00 -27.11 -0.86
N ALA A 207 -11.09 -26.63 -2.10
CA ALA A 207 -11.01 -25.21 -2.38
C ALA A 207 -12.33 -24.51 -2.02
N PHE A 208 -12.25 -23.39 -1.33
CA PHE A 208 -13.38 -22.56 -0.91
C PHE A 208 -12.99 -21.08 -0.94
N TRP A 209 -13.95 -20.20 -0.72
CA TRP A 209 -13.68 -18.80 -0.50
C TRP A 209 -14.26 -18.35 0.85
N MET A 210 -13.69 -17.32 1.42
CA MET A 210 -14.19 -16.71 2.64
C MET A 210 -14.06 -15.19 2.58
N ARG A 211 -14.89 -14.51 3.37
CA ARG A 211 -14.75 -13.09 3.61
C ARG A 211 -13.73 -12.90 4.71
N ILE A 212 -12.64 -12.25 4.40
CA ILE A 212 -11.73 -11.77 5.42
C ILE A 212 -12.26 -10.42 5.83
N GLN A 213 -12.93 -10.35 6.97
CA GLN A 213 -13.25 -9.08 7.59
C GLN A 213 -11.97 -8.56 8.22
N MET A 214 -11.42 -7.56 7.60
CA MET A 214 -10.25 -6.83 8.11
C MET A 214 -10.71 -5.59 8.91
N GLY A 215 -11.95 -5.52 9.38
CA GLY A 215 -12.53 -4.46 10.18
C GLY A 215 -13.29 -4.98 11.40
N LEU A 216 -13.19 -4.28 12.53
CA LEU A 216 -14.10 -4.39 13.67
C LEU A 216 -15.46 -3.80 13.30
#